data_2efc307b2b394cbd7393812194e2abe2
#
_entry.id   2efc307b2b394cbd7393812194e2abe2
#
_cell.length_a   1.000
_cell.length_b   1.000
_cell.length_c   1.000
_cell.angle_alpha   90.00
_cell.angle_beta   90.00
_cell.angle_gamma   90.00
#
_symmetry.space_group_name_H-M   'P 1'
#
loop_
_entity.id
_entity.type
_entity.pdbx_description
1 polymer ?
#
loop_
_entity_poly.entity_id
_entity_poly.type
_entity_poly.pdbx_seq_one_letter_code
_entity_poly.pdbx_strand_id
1 'polypeptide(L)'
;PNVLATNVLGVGIIYDEEQFKKNNMAPPKSWTDLNRPDMKGRLAITAPQSTMGTAALVMLAKNNGGGEANIDPGFDATKKLLPNIHTVFTWTSELSNLMQLGEVWAAVTSSNIAPALRAQGIPMKFVIPQEGSPTVNGGLSLVKGAPCEEAAYEYINLYYSDEFQALRMRKGATASPSASAWSKLTPEEQAGMGLTANDFSKLVNFDWRAINAA
;
A
#
# COMPACT_ATOMS: atom_id res chain seq x y z
N PRO A 1 -6.54 -22.72 8.08
CA PRO A 1 -6.41 -21.83 6.92
C PRO A 1 -5.51 -22.49 5.89
N ASN A 2 -5.95 -22.46 4.61
CA ASN A 2 -5.19 -23.11 3.54
C ASN A 2 -4.28 -22.12 2.80
N VAL A 3 -4.04 -20.95 3.37
CA VAL A 3 -3.18 -19.89 2.83
C VAL A 3 -2.22 -19.43 3.93
N LEU A 4 -0.96 -19.36 3.59
CA LEU A 4 0.11 -18.86 4.44
C LEU A 4 0.46 -17.43 3.99
N ALA A 5 0.37 -16.46 4.89
CA ALA A 5 0.68 -15.05 4.57
C ALA A 5 2.17 -14.89 4.25
N THR A 6 2.50 -14.32 3.11
CA THR A 6 3.90 -14.13 2.66
C THR A 6 4.40 -12.71 2.77
N ASN A 7 3.49 -11.75 2.82
CA ASN A 7 3.80 -10.32 2.91
C ASN A 7 2.63 -9.55 3.49
N VAL A 8 2.96 -8.41 4.06
CA VAL A 8 2.01 -7.44 4.58
C VAL A 8 2.20 -6.12 3.81
N LEU A 9 1.13 -5.61 3.24
CA LEU A 9 1.09 -4.31 2.58
C LEU A 9 0.02 -3.45 3.25
N GLY A 10 0.36 -2.20 3.53
CA GLY A 10 -0.62 -1.17 3.88
C GLY A 10 -0.98 -0.37 2.64
N VAL A 11 -2.25 0.01 2.49
CA VAL A 11 -2.69 0.99 1.50
C VAL A 11 -2.79 2.35 2.18
N GLY A 12 -2.09 3.33 1.65
CA GLY A 12 -2.00 4.66 2.26
C GLY A 12 -1.62 5.71 1.23
N ILE A 13 -0.99 6.77 1.71
CA ILE A 13 -0.62 7.90 0.89
C ILE A 13 0.90 7.88 0.68
N ILE A 14 1.35 7.91 -0.58
CA ILE A 14 2.74 8.26 -0.88
C ILE A 14 2.79 9.72 -1.35
N TYR A 15 3.89 10.40 -1.04
CA TYR A 15 4.09 11.78 -1.50
C TYR A 15 5.56 12.07 -1.76
N ASP A 16 5.82 12.96 -2.71
CA ASP A 16 7.15 13.48 -3.04
C ASP A 16 7.56 14.56 -2.02
N GLU A 17 8.55 14.23 -1.18
CA GLU A 17 9.00 15.12 -0.10
C GLU A 17 9.60 16.42 -0.63
N GLU A 18 10.30 16.40 -1.77
CA GLU A 18 10.89 17.58 -2.36
C GLU A 18 9.85 18.49 -2.98
N GLN A 19 8.87 17.94 -3.70
CA GLN A 19 7.77 18.74 -4.26
C GLN A 19 6.95 19.39 -3.15
N PHE A 20 6.66 18.68 -2.06
CA PHE A 20 5.94 19.23 -0.92
C PHE A 20 6.74 20.37 -0.26
N LYS A 21 8.05 20.18 -0.01
CA LYS A 21 8.93 21.22 0.55
C LYS A 21 9.01 22.45 -0.36
N LYS A 22 9.22 22.24 -1.66
CA LYS A 22 9.35 23.31 -2.66
C LYS A 22 8.09 24.20 -2.73
N ASN A 23 6.92 23.61 -2.53
CA ASN A 23 5.63 24.29 -2.60
C ASN A 23 5.08 24.66 -1.22
N ASN A 24 5.88 24.59 -0.14
CA ASN A 24 5.48 24.88 1.24
C ASN A 24 4.25 24.08 1.71
N MET A 25 4.08 22.86 1.23
CA MET A 25 2.98 21.97 1.59
C MET A 25 3.36 21.13 2.80
N ALA A 26 2.46 21.03 3.77
CA ALA A 26 2.63 20.09 4.89
C ALA A 26 2.45 18.65 4.42
N PRO A 27 3.27 17.67 4.91
CA PRO A 27 3.06 16.26 4.65
C PRO A 27 1.63 15.82 5.01
N PRO A 28 1.00 14.93 4.23
CA PRO A 28 -0.33 14.41 4.56
C PRO A 28 -0.25 13.54 5.82
N LYS A 29 -1.30 13.57 6.66
CA LYS A 29 -1.42 12.79 7.90
C LYS A 29 -2.74 12.05 8.01
N SER A 30 -3.70 12.39 7.17
CA SER A 30 -5.07 11.90 7.20
C SER A 30 -5.55 11.65 5.77
N TRP A 31 -6.51 10.74 5.62
CA TRP A 31 -7.23 10.58 4.36
C TRP A 31 -7.94 11.87 3.91
N THR A 32 -8.35 12.71 4.87
CA THR A 32 -8.99 14.00 4.56
C THR A 32 -8.03 15.01 3.93
N ASP A 33 -6.72 14.87 4.16
CA ASP A 33 -5.70 15.74 3.55
C ASP A 33 -5.66 15.63 2.03
N LEU A 34 -6.17 14.54 1.44
CA LEU A 34 -6.29 14.39 -0.01
C LEU A 34 -7.24 15.43 -0.64
N ASN A 35 -8.15 16.04 0.17
CA ASN A 35 -9.08 17.08 -0.28
C ASN A 35 -8.50 18.50 -0.20
N ARG A 36 -7.27 18.68 0.27
CA ARG A 36 -6.66 20.00 0.43
C ARG A 36 -6.57 20.72 -0.91
N PRO A 37 -6.84 22.04 -0.95
CA PRO A 37 -6.80 22.83 -2.20
C PRO A 37 -5.41 22.86 -2.86
N ASP A 38 -4.34 22.77 -2.07
CA ASP A 38 -2.94 22.74 -2.56
C ASP A 38 -2.56 21.41 -3.28
N MET A 39 -3.44 20.40 -3.21
CA MET A 39 -3.32 19.13 -3.94
C MET A 39 -3.95 19.16 -5.34
N LYS A 40 -4.54 20.29 -5.76
CA LYS A 40 -5.32 20.39 -7.00
C LYS A 40 -4.53 19.91 -8.22
N GLY A 41 -5.04 18.85 -8.88
CA GLY A 41 -4.43 18.25 -10.07
C GLY A 41 -3.07 17.59 -9.81
N ARG A 42 -2.76 17.19 -8.56
CA ARG A 42 -1.46 16.61 -8.17
C ARG A 42 -1.56 15.22 -7.56
N LEU A 43 -2.77 14.69 -7.42
CA LEU A 43 -3.05 13.41 -6.82
C LEU A 43 -3.25 12.32 -7.88
N ALA A 44 -2.63 11.17 -7.70
CA ALA A 44 -3.01 9.95 -8.43
C ALA A 44 -3.70 8.97 -7.47
N ILE A 45 -4.69 8.25 -7.97
CA ILE A 45 -5.33 7.18 -7.22
C ILE A 45 -5.24 5.87 -7.98
N THR A 46 -5.09 4.77 -7.24
CA THR A 46 -5.13 3.44 -7.85
C THR A 46 -6.54 3.13 -8.35
N ALA A 47 -6.65 2.49 -9.52
CA ALA A 47 -7.92 2.13 -10.13
C ALA A 47 -8.82 1.33 -9.15
N PRO A 48 -10.09 1.71 -8.97
CA PRO A 48 -10.99 1.07 -7.98
C PRO A 48 -11.18 -0.44 -8.18
N GLN A 49 -11.00 -0.95 -9.40
CA GLN A 49 -11.10 -2.37 -9.73
C GLN A 49 -9.92 -3.21 -9.21
N SER A 50 -8.82 -2.57 -8.80
CA SER A 50 -7.71 -3.26 -8.17
C SER A 50 -7.97 -3.47 -6.68
N THR A 51 -7.38 -4.50 -6.09
CA THR A 51 -7.47 -4.75 -4.64
C THR A 51 -7.07 -3.53 -3.80
N MET A 52 -6.05 -2.78 -4.25
CA MET A 52 -5.57 -1.57 -3.56
C MET A 52 -6.59 -0.42 -3.67
N GLY A 53 -7.16 -0.23 -4.85
CA GLY A 53 -8.18 0.80 -5.09
C GLY A 53 -9.49 0.50 -4.35
N THR A 54 -9.94 -0.76 -4.36
CA THR A 54 -11.09 -1.20 -3.56
C THR A 54 -10.83 -0.96 -2.07
N ALA A 55 -9.65 -1.34 -1.55
CA ALA A 55 -9.30 -1.12 -0.14
C ALA A 55 -9.30 0.38 0.23
N ALA A 56 -8.78 1.24 -0.64
CA ALA A 56 -8.82 2.69 -0.45
C ALA A 56 -10.25 3.22 -0.45
N LEU A 57 -11.10 2.75 -1.38
CA LEU A 57 -12.51 3.15 -1.47
C LEU A 57 -13.28 2.76 -0.20
N VAL A 58 -13.09 1.53 0.30
CA VAL A 58 -13.73 1.07 1.55
C VAL A 58 -13.23 1.89 2.74
N MET A 59 -11.94 2.25 2.78
CA MET A 59 -11.42 3.11 3.86
C MET A 59 -12.01 4.51 3.81
N LEU A 60 -12.18 5.09 2.61
CA LEU A 60 -12.90 6.35 2.43
C LEU A 60 -14.36 6.23 2.86
N ALA A 61 -15.03 5.09 2.58
CA ALA A 61 -16.38 4.83 3.05
C ALA A 61 -16.44 4.82 4.59
N LYS A 62 -15.55 4.07 5.26
CA LYS A 62 -15.48 4.01 6.74
C LYS A 62 -15.31 5.37 7.37
N ASN A 63 -14.46 6.21 6.81
CA ASN A 63 -14.19 7.55 7.29
C ASN A 63 -15.36 8.53 7.06
N ASN A 64 -16.36 8.14 6.26
CA ASN A 64 -17.54 8.95 5.92
C ASN A 64 -18.87 8.28 6.32
N GLY A 65 -18.84 7.36 7.31
CA GLY A 65 -20.04 6.74 7.86
C GLY A 65 -20.53 5.49 7.15
N GLY A 66 -19.74 4.95 6.24
CA GLY A 66 -19.97 3.67 5.56
C GLY A 66 -19.05 2.56 6.09
N GLY A 67 -18.70 1.61 5.22
CA GLY A 67 -17.84 0.47 5.54
C GLY A 67 -17.88 -0.61 4.47
N GLU A 68 -17.51 -1.84 4.85
CA GLU A 68 -17.42 -2.99 3.95
C GLU A 68 -18.74 -3.36 3.28
N ALA A 69 -19.87 -3.21 4.00
CA ALA A 69 -21.21 -3.53 3.50
C ALA A 69 -21.94 -2.31 2.90
N ASN A 70 -21.38 -1.12 3.02
CA ASN A 70 -21.94 0.12 2.48
C ASN A 70 -20.81 1.02 1.98
N ILE A 71 -20.47 0.89 0.71
CA ILE A 71 -19.36 1.62 0.08
C ILE A 71 -19.77 2.97 -0.53
N ASP A 72 -21.08 3.30 -0.59
CA ASP A 72 -21.59 4.52 -1.21
C ASP A 72 -20.95 5.81 -0.67
N PRO A 73 -20.75 5.98 0.68
CA PRO A 73 -20.04 7.14 1.21
C PRO A 73 -18.58 7.26 0.70
N GLY A 74 -17.97 6.15 0.31
CA GLY A 74 -16.63 6.13 -0.29
C GLY A 74 -16.63 6.70 -1.70
N PHE A 75 -17.63 6.40 -2.50
CA PHE A 75 -17.81 7.01 -3.82
C PHE A 75 -18.06 8.52 -3.70
N ASP A 76 -18.87 8.95 -2.75
CA ASP A 76 -19.13 10.37 -2.54
C ASP A 76 -17.88 11.11 -2.04
N ALA A 77 -17.08 10.47 -1.18
CA ALA A 77 -15.77 10.99 -0.79
C ALA A 77 -14.83 11.09 -2.00
N THR A 78 -14.80 10.06 -2.85
CA THR A 78 -13.97 10.05 -4.07
C THR A 78 -14.39 11.15 -5.04
N LYS A 79 -15.70 11.41 -5.20
CA LYS A 79 -16.20 12.53 -6.03
C LYS A 79 -15.66 13.88 -5.55
N LYS A 80 -15.53 14.09 -4.24
CA LYS A 80 -14.94 15.30 -3.67
C LYS A 80 -13.44 15.45 -3.99
N LEU A 81 -12.73 14.32 -4.23
CA LEU A 81 -11.32 14.33 -4.62
C LEU A 81 -11.10 14.68 -6.10
N LEU A 82 -12.13 14.62 -6.96
CA LEU A 82 -11.97 14.80 -8.41
C LEU A 82 -11.19 16.05 -8.81
N PRO A 83 -11.34 17.23 -8.16
CA PRO A 83 -10.55 18.41 -8.51
C PRO A 83 -9.04 18.23 -8.26
N ASN A 84 -8.66 17.36 -7.34
CA ASN A 84 -7.29 17.08 -6.95
C ASN A 84 -6.67 15.95 -7.76
N ILE A 85 -7.51 15.08 -8.34
CA ILE A 85 -7.05 13.91 -9.10
C ILE A 85 -6.49 14.38 -10.45
N HIS A 86 -5.21 14.06 -10.70
CA HIS A 86 -4.57 14.15 -12.00
C HIS A 86 -4.92 12.94 -12.85
N THR A 87 -4.81 11.74 -12.27
CA THR A 87 -5.07 10.48 -12.99
C THR A 87 -5.53 9.36 -12.06
N VAL A 88 -6.19 8.37 -12.68
CA VAL A 88 -6.45 7.05 -12.08
C VAL A 88 -5.51 6.07 -12.79
N PHE A 89 -4.57 5.47 -12.07
CA PHE A 89 -3.59 4.58 -12.64
C PHE A 89 -3.85 3.11 -12.31
N THR A 90 -3.39 2.24 -13.19
CA THR A 90 -3.43 0.78 -13.02
C THR A 90 -2.04 0.19 -12.79
N TRP A 91 -1.03 0.73 -13.45
CA TRP A 91 0.33 0.20 -13.44
C TRP A 91 1.30 1.15 -12.72
N THR A 92 2.19 0.59 -11.91
CA THR A 92 3.21 1.37 -11.18
C THR A 92 4.14 2.15 -12.11
N SER A 93 4.40 1.64 -13.31
CA SER A 93 5.23 2.33 -14.32
C SER A 93 4.59 3.63 -14.81
N GLU A 94 3.28 3.67 -14.95
CA GLU A 94 2.52 4.89 -15.28
C GLU A 94 2.69 5.94 -14.19
N LEU A 95 2.46 5.53 -12.93
CA LEU A 95 2.67 6.41 -11.77
C LEU A 95 4.11 6.93 -11.67
N SER A 96 5.10 6.04 -11.88
CA SER A 96 6.52 6.39 -11.86
C SER A 96 6.85 7.50 -12.86
N ASN A 97 6.38 7.37 -14.09
CA ASN A 97 6.59 8.36 -15.14
C ASN A 97 6.01 9.73 -14.78
N LEU A 98 4.76 9.76 -14.29
CA LEU A 98 4.09 11.02 -13.91
C LEU A 98 4.77 11.71 -12.72
N MET A 99 5.29 10.93 -11.77
CA MET A 99 6.06 11.46 -10.64
C MET A 99 7.42 12.00 -11.09
N GLN A 100 8.14 11.31 -11.99
CA GLN A 100 9.40 11.79 -12.57
C GLN A 100 9.21 13.10 -13.35
N LEU A 101 8.10 13.26 -14.04
CA LEU A 101 7.75 14.48 -14.75
C LEU A 101 7.28 15.61 -13.80
N GLY A 102 7.06 15.32 -12.51
CA GLY A 102 6.55 16.27 -11.53
C GLY A 102 5.08 16.65 -11.74
N GLU A 103 4.32 15.86 -12.50
CA GLU A 103 2.89 16.07 -12.74
C GLU A 103 2.06 15.60 -11.55
N VAL A 104 2.46 14.49 -10.92
CA VAL A 104 1.86 13.92 -9.72
C VAL A 104 2.82 14.07 -8.54
N TRP A 105 2.32 14.56 -7.41
CA TRP A 105 3.10 14.78 -6.19
C TRP A 105 2.69 13.85 -5.05
N ALA A 106 1.49 13.30 -5.10
CA ALA A 106 1.02 12.31 -4.14
C ALA A 106 0.16 11.25 -4.82
N ALA A 107 0.14 10.06 -4.23
CA ALA A 107 -0.74 9.00 -4.71
C ALA A 107 -1.29 8.14 -3.57
N VAL A 108 -2.49 7.59 -3.80
CA VAL A 108 -3.06 6.55 -2.94
C VAL A 108 -2.66 5.19 -3.52
N THR A 109 -1.83 4.44 -2.79
CA THR A 109 -1.29 3.16 -3.25
C THR A 109 -0.72 2.34 -2.09
N SER A 110 -0.07 1.21 -2.40
CA SER A 110 0.53 0.31 -1.40
C SER A 110 1.91 0.79 -0.92
N SER A 111 2.23 0.39 0.31
CA SER A 111 3.42 0.82 1.06
C SER A 111 4.76 0.52 0.38
N ASN A 112 4.85 -0.54 -0.44
CA ASN A 112 6.07 -0.92 -1.14
C ASN A 112 6.41 -0.03 -2.34
N ILE A 113 5.48 0.81 -2.79
CA ILE A 113 5.70 1.66 -3.97
C ILE A 113 6.66 2.82 -3.65
N ALA A 114 6.56 3.43 -2.47
CA ALA A 114 7.47 4.52 -2.09
C ALA A 114 8.97 4.09 -2.08
N PRO A 115 9.35 2.96 -1.46
CA PRO A 115 10.73 2.45 -1.57
C PRO A 115 11.15 2.14 -3.02
N ALA A 116 10.25 1.56 -3.83
CA ALA A 116 10.55 1.26 -5.23
C ALA A 116 10.82 2.52 -6.05
N LEU A 117 10.09 3.59 -5.81
CA LEU A 117 10.30 4.89 -6.45
C LEU A 117 11.58 5.58 -5.94
N ARG A 118 11.89 5.46 -4.64
CA ARG A 118 13.18 5.95 -4.11
C ARG A 118 14.39 5.29 -4.77
N ALA A 119 14.30 4.00 -5.05
CA ALA A 119 15.35 3.29 -5.78
C ALA A 119 15.57 3.82 -7.22
N GLN A 120 14.58 4.55 -7.77
CA GLN A 120 14.64 5.23 -9.06
C GLN A 120 15.03 6.72 -8.93
N GLY A 121 15.39 7.17 -7.72
CA GLY A 121 15.79 8.57 -7.45
C GLY A 121 14.64 9.53 -7.16
N ILE A 122 13.40 9.05 -7.01
CA ILE A 122 12.25 9.89 -6.68
C ILE A 122 12.05 9.88 -5.16
N PRO A 123 12.10 11.03 -4.44
CA PRO A 123 12.15 11.10 -2.98
C PRO A 123 10.79 10.88 -2.32
N MET A 124 10.22 9.70 -2.55
CA MET A 124 8.89 9.35 -2.06
C MET A 124 8.90 8.88 -0.61
N LYS A 125 7.90 9.31 0.15
CA LYS A 125 7.57 8.77 1.48
C LYS A 125 6.21 8.13 1.49
N PHE A 126 6.06 7.07 2.29
CA PHE A 126 4.78 6.45 2.59
C PHE A 126 4.26 6.97 3.94
N VAL A 127 2.99 7.26 3.99
CA VAL A 127 2.26 7.68 5.21
C VAL A 127 1.12 6.72 5.47
N ILE A 128 1.06 6.24 6.70
CA ILE A 128 -0.13 5.63 7.26
C ILE A 128 -1.00 6.75 7.80
N PRO A 129 -2.19 7.00 7.22
CA PRO A 129 -3.09 8.03 7.77
C PRO A 129 -3.51 7.71 9.20
N GLN A 130 -3.82 8.76 9.97
CA GLN A 130 -4.18 8.62 11.39
C GLN A 130 -5.42 7.75 11.64
N GLU A 131 -6.31 7.64 10.65
CA GLU A 131 -7.51 6.79 10.69
C GLU A 131 -7.19 5.32 10.40
N GLY A 132 -5.93 5.02 10.09
CA GLY A 132 -5.44 3.69 9.75
C GLY A 132 -5.23 3.46 8.25
N SER A 133 -4.59 2.33 7.96
CA SER A 133 -4.25 1.88 6.61
C SER A 133 -4.85 0.50 6.39
N PRO A 134 -5.72 0.30 5.38
CA PRO A 134 -6.21 -1.04 5.09
C PRO A 134 -5.04 -1.95 4.68
N THR A 135 -5.06 -3.18 5.19
CA THR A 135 -4.03 -4.16 4.85
C THR A 135 -4.46 -5.04 3.68
N VAL A 136 -3.50 -5.30 2.80
CA VAL A 136 -3.61 -6.27 1.73
C VAL A 136 -2.44 -7.24 1.85
N ASN A 137 -2.76 -8.50 2.10
CA ASN A 137 -1.75 -9.53 2.34
C ASN A 137 -1.67 -10.47 1.13
N GLY A 138 -0.45 -10.75 0.69
CA GLY A 138 -0.18 -11.84 -0.23
C GLY A 138 -0.02 -13.15 0.53
N GLY A 139 -0.29 -14.27 -0.14
CA GLY A 139 -0.14 -15.57 0.47
C GLY A 139 0.18 -16.68 -0.52
N LEU A 140 0.70 -17.79 0.00
CA LEU A 140 0.92 -19.04 -0.72
C LEU A 140 -0.08 -20.08 -0.23
N SER A 141 -0.59 -20.88 -1.15
CA SER A 141 -1.39 -22.07 -0.86
C SER A 141 -1.00 -23.20 -1.79
N LEU A 142 -1.06 -24.43 -1.25
CA LEU A 142 -0.90 -25.62 -2.08
C LEU A 142 -2.20 -25.91 -2.82
N VAL A 143 -2.11 -26.09 -4.12
CA VAL A 143 -3.24 -26.51 -4.94
C VAL A 143 -3.54 -27.99 -4.68
N LYS A 144 -4.80 -28.32 -4.38
CA LYS A 144 -5.20 -29.71 -4.16
C LYS A 144 -4.94 -30.57 -5.40
N GLY A 145 -4.22 -31.70 -5.21
CA GLY A 145 -3.87 -32.59 -6.29
C GLY A 145 -2.70 -32.10 -7.14
N ALA A 146 -1.88 -31.19 -6.62
CA ALA A 146 -0.62 -30.80 -7.28
C ALA A 146 0.27 -32.03 -7.49
N PRO A 147 0.90 -32.19 -8.68
CA PRO A 147 1.67 -33.39 -9.01
C PRO A 147 2.98 -33.55 -8.21
N CYS A 148 3.47 -32.46 -7.59
CA CYS A 148 4.73 -32.41 -6.86
C CYS A 148 4.54 -31.75 -5.49
N GLU A 149 3.72 -32.34 -4.62
CA GLU A 149 3.39 -31.77 -3.30
C GLU A 149 4.63 -31.57 -2.43
N GLU A 150 5.58 -32.54 -2.43
CA GLU A 150 6.80 -32.47 -1.65
C GLU A 150 7.66 -31.24 -2.05
N ALA A 151 7.89 -31.06 -3.34
CA ALA A 151 8.62 -29.89 -3.84
C ALA A 151 7.90 -28.57 -3.54
N ALA A 152 6.57 -28.58 -3.53
CA ALA A 152 5.77 -27.39 -3.16
C ALA A 152 5.93 -27.06 -1.67
N TYR A 153 5.97 -28.06 -0.79
CA TYR A 153 6.25 -27.82 0.64
C TYR A 153 7.69 -27.34 0.87
N GLU A 154 8.67 -27.89 0.18
CA GLU A 154 10.05 -27.39 0.24
C GLU A 154 10.14 -25.93 -0.22
N TYR A 155 9.46 -25.58 -1.31
CA TYR A 155 9.37 -24.19 -1.77
C TYR A 155 8.73 -23.28 -0.74
N ILE A 156 7.62 -23.68 -0.12
CA ILE A 156 6.96 -22.93 0.94
C ILE A 156 7.89 -22.75 2.13
N ASN A 157 8.58 -23.81 2.57
CA ASN A 157 9.52 -23.75 3.69
C ASN A 157 10.69 -22.80 3.39
N LEU A 158 11.27 -22.87 2.20
CA LEU A 158 12.32 -21.94 1.76
C LEU A 158 11.77 -20.49 1.75
N TYR A 159 10.57 -20.30 1.20
CA TYR A 159 9.95 -18.99 1.12
C TYR A 159 9.72 -18.35 2.50
N TYR A 160 9.46 -19.18 3.52
CA TYR A 160 9.25 -18.76 4.91
C TYR A 160 10.53 -18.70 5.74
N SER A 161 11.68 -19.11 5.20
CA SER A 161 12.94 -18.95 5.93
C SER A 161 13.23 -17.48 6.19
N ASP A 162 13.79 -17.18 7.36
CA ASP A 162 14.08 -15.79 7.75
C ASP A 162 15.05 -15.11 6.79
N GLU A 163 16.01 -15.87 6.26
CA GLU A 163 16.98 -15.41 5.27
C GLU A 163 16.29 -14.97 3.97
N PHE A 164 15.38 -15.79 3.46
CA PHE A 164 14.66 -15.47 2.22
C PHE A 164 13.67 -14.31 2.44
N GLN A 165 12.97 -14.29 3.56
CA GLN A 165 12.09 -13.18 3.91
C GLN A 165 12.88 -11.87 4.06
N ALA A 166 14.03 -11.88 4.73
CA ALA A 166 14.89 -10.71 4.83
C ALA A 166 15.42 -10.25 3.46
N LEU A 167 15.82 -11.18 2.60
CA LEU A 167 16.22 -10.86 1.22
C LEU A 167 15.08 -10.19 0.43
N ARG A 168 13.86 -10.68 0.56
CA ARG A 168 12.68 -10.09 -0.08
C ARG A 168 12.40 -8.68 0.42
N MET A 169 12.51 -8.46 1.73
CA MET A 169 12.36 -7.11 2.29
C MET A 169 13.38 -6.14 1.70
N ARG A 170 14.66 -6.53 1.62
CA ARG A 170 15.74 -5.72 1.01
C ARG A 170 15.50 -5.41 -0.46
N LYS A 171 15.05 -6.40 -1.24
CA LYS A 171 14.92 -6.28 -2.70
C LYS A 171 13.57 -5.73 -3.15
N GLY A 172 12.49 -6.08 -2.45
CA GLY A 172 11.12 -5.77 -2.85
C GLY A 172 10.40 -4.77 -1.94
N ALA A 173 11.05 -4.31 -0.87
CA ALA A 173 10.49 -3.40 0.13
C ALA A 173 9.10 -3.84 0.67
N THR A 174 8.83 -5.14 0.66
CA THR A 174 7.55 -5.73 1.06
C THR A 174 7.67 -6.30 2.47
N ALA A 175 6.92 -5.77 3.42
CA ALA A 175 7.00 -6.16 4.83
C ALA A 175 6.70 -7.65 5.04
N SER A 176 7.52 -8.31 5.86
CA SER A 176 7.33 -9.72 6.22
C SER A 176 6.40 -9.85 7.43
N PRO A 177 5.53 -10.88 7.47
CA PRO A 177 4.79 -11.23 8.69
C PRO A 177 5.67 -11.89 9.76
N SER A 178 6.90 -12.31 9.43
CA SER A 178 7.83 -12.97 10.35
C SER A 178 8.63 -11.96 11.17
N ALA A 179 8.46 -11.98 12.50
CA ALA A 179 9.21 -11.10 13.40
C ALA A 179 10.73 -11.41 13.39
N SER A 180 11.12 -12.67 13.23
CA SER A 180 12.52 -13.08 13.16
C SER A 180 13.21 -12.61 11.88
N ALA A 181 12.49 -12.52 10.77
CA ALA A 181 13.05 -11.96 9.54
C ALA A 181 13.40 -10.47 9.68
N TRP A 182 12.63 -9.71 10.46
CA TRP A 182 12.92 -8.29 10.72
C TRP A 182 14.23 -8.08 11.49
N SER A 183 14.58 -9.00 12.40
CA SER A 183 15.85 -8.92 13.15
C SER A 183 17.10 -9.13 12.27
N LYS A 184 16.94 -9.62 11.04
CA LYS A 184 18.00 -9.76 10.04
C LYS A 184 18.28 -8.47 9.26
N LEU A 185 17.45 -7.43 9.40
CA LEU A 185 17.63 -6.14 8.74
C LEU A 185 18.35 -5.16 9.65
N THR A 186 19.21 -4.33 9.07
CA THR A 186 19.80 -3.20 9.81
C THR A 186 18.74 -2.13 10.08
N PRO A 187 18.96 -1.23 11.05
CA PRO A 187 18.06 -0.10 11.29
C PRO A 187 17.82 0.77 10.04
N GLU A 188 18.85 0.96 9.21
CA GLU A 188 18.77 1.72 7.96
C GLU A 188 17.90 1.00 6.93
N GLU A 189 18.05 -0.33 6.80
CA GLU A 189 17.22 -1.14 5.92
C GLU A 189 15.74 -1.09 6.35
N GLN A 190 15.50 -1.19 7.67
CA GLN A 190 14.13 -1.07 8.22
C GLN A 190 13.53 0.32 7.96
N ALA A 191 14.30 1.40 8.19
CA ALA A 191 13.88 2.77 7.92
C ALA A 191 13.63 3.02 6.41
N GLY A 192 14.29 2.27 5.55
CA GLY A 192 14.08 2.27 4.10
C GLY A 192 12.78 1.61 3.65
N MET A 193 12.10 0.86 4.51
CA MET A 193 10.82 0.24 4.18
C MET A 193 9.69 1.27 4.10
N GLY A 194 8.66 0.99 3.31
CA GLY A 194 7.44 1.80 3.32
C GLY A 194 6.56 1.50 4.54
N LEU A 195 6.66 0.29 5.06
CA LEU A 195 5.94 -0.20 6.24
C LEU A 195 6.92 -0.96 7.11
N THR A 196 6.93 -0.66 8.41
CA THR A 196 7.76 -1.34 9.41
C THR A 196 6.93 -2.25 10.32
N ALA A 197 7.58 -3.13 11.09
CA ALA A 197 6.89 -3.97 12.06
C ALA A 197 6.08 -3.16 13.11
N ASN A 198 6.58 -1.98 13.50
CA ASN A 198 5.92 -1.10 14.45
C ASN A 198 4.60 -0.49 13.92
N ASP A 199 4.42 -0.52 12.61
CA ASP A 199 3.24 0.03 11.95
C ASP A 199 2.07 -0.95 11.86
N PHE A 200 2.29 -2.23 12.16
CA PHE A 200 1.26 -3.26 12.03
C PHE A 200 0.04 -3.01 12.90
N SER A 201 0.20 -2.35 14.05
CA SER A 201 -0.92 -1.97 14.92
C SER A 201 -1.84 -0.90 14.32
N LYS A 202 -1.38 -0.17 13.30
CA LYS A 202 -2.16 0.85 12.58
C LYS A 202 -2.87 0.30 11.35
N LEU A 203 -2.68 -1.00 11.07
CA LEU A 203 -3.31 -1.65 9.93
C LEU A 203 -4.74 -2.06 10.25
N VAL A 204 -5.63 -1.85 9.29
CA VAL A 204 -7.04 -2.19 9.38
C VAL A 204 -7.30 -3.41 8.49
N ASN A 205 -7.79 -4.48 9.09
CA ASN A 205 -8.23 -5.67 8.37
C ASN A 205 -9.68 -5.49 7.92
N PHE A 206 -9.95 -5.83 6.66
CA PHE A 206 -11.29 -5.80 6.09
C PHE A 206 -11.89 -7.21 5.95
N ASP A 207 -13.20 -7.29 6.07
CA ASP A 207 -13.95 -8.48 5.65
C ASP A 207 -14.16 -8.45 4.13
N TRP A 208 -13.23 -9.07 3.41
CA TRP A 208 -13.29 -9.19 1.95
C TRP A 208 -14.50 -9.98 1.44
N ARG A 209 -15.15 -10.80 2.29
CA ARG A 209 -16.39 -11.49 1.90
C ARG A 209 -17.54 -10.51 1.83
N ALA A 210 -17.64 -9.61 2.81
CA ALA A 210 -18.62 -8.54 2.79
C ALA A 210 -18.41 -7.60 1.61
N ILE A 211 -17.14 -7.18 1.36
CA ILE A 211 -16.79 -6.31 0.23
C ILE A 211 -17.17 -6.94 -1.13
N ASN A 212 -16.89 -8.22 -1.31
CA ASN A 212 -17.19 -8.91 -2.59
C ASN A 212 -18.66 -9.23 -2.78
N ALA A 213 -19.48 -9.09 -1.75
CA ALA A 213 -20.93 -9.30 -1.80
C ALA A 213 -21.71 -8.00 -2.02
N ALA A 214 -21.09 -6.84 -1.80
CA ALA A 214 -21.66 -5.52 -2.01
C ALA A 214 -21.42 -5.02 -3.45
#